data_461dd088455657822c2a3a0bedece1b2
#
_entry.id   461dd088455657822c2a3a0bedece1b2
#
_cell.length_a   1.000
_cell.length_b   1.000
_cell.length_c   1.000
_cell.angle_alpha   90.00
_cell.angle_beta   90.00
_cell.angle_gamma   90.00
#
_symmetry.space_group_name_H-M   'P 1'
#
loop_
_entity.id
_entity.type
_entity.pdbx_description
1 polymer ?
#
loop_
_entity_poly.entity_id
_entity_poly.type
_entity_poly.pdbx_seq_one_letter_code
_entity_poly.pdbx_strand_id
1 'polypeptide(L)'
;MSDPQLPGPVLGISAAGPAAVGLARPGAPDRRLIHDQPRAHVESIAPLISRLLREEGLAPGDLAAIAVGRGPAPYTGLRIALATAQGLGLALGRPVWGVSDLDVLAADAARRLRLAAGVSVLAALDAKRREVYWARYRVDSPARLDGLTRLEGPAVGAPALVPPASIRVGGGVERYADQFAPIAGESIGVDPALLARLAADRAARRLDLSCQPLYLRRPDVAAPAARKRATP
;
A
#
# COMPACT_ATOMS: atom_id res chain seq x y z
N MET A 1 13.78 -11.58 -13.39
CA MET A 1 12.69 -11.67 -12.41
C MET A 1 11.51 -12.32 -13.13
N SER A 2 11.06 -13.49 -12.67
CA SER A 2 9.87 -14.12 -13.24
C SER A 2 8.67 -13.24 -12.91
N ASP A 3 7.97 -12.77 -13.94
CA ASP A 3 6.75 -12.00 -13.78
C ASP A 3 5.65 -12.93 -13.20
N PRO A 4 4.96 -12.54 -12.11
CA PRO A 4 3.91 -13.37 -11.55
C PRO A 4 2.83 -13.63 -12.58
N GLN A 5 2.38 -14.87 -12.66
CA GLN A 5 1.34 -15.25 -13.61
C GLN A 5 0.00 -14.65 -13.15
N LEU A 6 -0.42 -13.56 -13.82
CA LEU A 6 -1.67 -12.90 -13.53
C LEU A 6 -2.85 -13.72 -14.06
N PRO A 7 -3.96 -13.85 -13.31
CA PRO A 7 -5.16 -14.58 -13.77
C PRO A 7 -5.94 -13.83 -14.86
N GLY A 8 -5.55 -12.61 -15.16
CA GLY A 8 -6.18 -11.64 -16.05
C GLY A 8 -5.86 -10.23 -15.54
N PRO A 9 -6.60 -9.19 -15.99
CA PRO A 9 -6.44 -7.84 -15.47
C PRO A 9 -6.73 -7.76 -13.96
N VAL A 10 -5.77 -7.24 -13.17
CA VAL A 10 -5.92 -7.04 -11.72
C VAL A 10 -5.84 -5.56 -11.42
N LEU A 11 -6.89 -5.02 -10.79
CA LEU A 11 -6.96 -3.64 -10.32
C LEU A 11 -6.29 -3.54 -8.95
N GLY A 12 -5.36 -2.61 -8.79
CA GLY A 12 -4.76 -2.25 -7.51
C GLY A 12 -5.27 -0.91 -6.99
N ILE A 13 -5.55 -0.80 -5.70
CA ILE A 13 -6.01 0.42 -5.03
C ILE A 13 -5.16 0.67 -3.79
N SER A 14 -4.57 1.86 -3.65
CA SER A 14 -3.86 2.29 -2.45
C SER A 14 -4.28 3.68 -2.00
N ALA A 15 -4.35 3.87 -0.68
CA ALA A 15 -4.58 5.14 0.00
C ALA A 15 -3.52 5.42 1.08
N ALA A 16 -2.36 4.79 0.97
CA ALA A 16 -1.25 4.99 1.92
C ALA A 16 -0.55 6.35 1.77
N GLY A 17 -0.77 6.99 0.65
CA GLY A 17 -0.38 8.36 0.32
C GLY A 17 -1.55 9.08 -0.37
N PRO A 18 -1.32 9.80 -1.47
CA PRO A 18 -2.40 10.20 -2.38
C PRO A 18 -3.18 8.98 -2.85
N ALA A 19 -4.50 9.15 -3.11
CA ALA A 19 -5.30 8.08 -3.68
C ALA A 19 -4.71 7.64 -5.03
N ALA A 20 -4.45 6.36 -5.17
CA ALA A 20 -3.80 5.80 -6.34
C ALA A 20 -4.49 4.51 -6.78
N VAL A 21 -4.65 4.34 -8.07
CA VAL A 21 -5.16 3.12 -8.70
C VAL A 21 -4.18 2.64 -9.76
N GLY A 22 -4.06 1.34 -9.92
CA GLY A 22 -3.18 0.73 -10.91
C GLY A 22 -3.82 -0.49 -11.56
N LEU A 23 -3.33 -0.83 -12.71
CA LEU A 23 -3.77 -2.00 -13.46
C LEU A 23 -2.55 -2.82 -13.86
N ALA A 24 -2.54 -4.07 -13.45
CA ALA A 24 -1.59 -5.09 -13.91
C ALA A 24 -2.30 -6.04 -14.86
N ARG A 25 -1.71 -6.30 -16.03
CA ARG A 25 -2.27 -7.21 -17.06
C ARG A 25 -1.22 -8.20 -17.54
N PRO A 26 -1.63 -9.42 -17.90
CA PRO A 26 -0.74 -10.35 -18.58
C PRO A 26 -0.25 -9.75 -19.91
N GLY A 27 1.05 -9.80 -20.16
CA GLY A 27 1.64 -9.40 -21.44
C GLY A 27 1.53 -7.91 -21.79
N ALA A 28 1.13 -7.06 -20.87
CA ALA A 28 1.01 -5.62 -21.11
C ALA A 28 1.73 -4.80 -20.02
N PRO A 29 2.16 -3.58 -20.33
CA PRO A 29 2.74 -2.69 -19.35
C PRO A 29 1.76 -2.34 -18.22
N ASP A 30 2.30 -2.17 -17.03
CA ASP A 30 1.53 -1.69 -15.89
C ASP A 30 1.09 -0.24 -16.10
N ARG A 31 -0.13 0.04 -15.68
CA ARG A 31 -0.70 1.40 -15.72
C ARG A 31 -1.02 1.88 -14.31
N ARG A 32 -0.89 3.16 -14.08
CA ARG A 32 -1.23 3.78 -12.79
C ARG A 32 -1.76 5.19 -12.98
N LEU A 33 -2.72 5.56 -12.16
CA LEU A 33 -3.21 6.92 -12.00
C LEU A 33 -3.10 7.29 -10.52
N ILE A 34 -2.55 8.47 -10.26
CA ILE A 34 -2.40 9.02 -8.91
C ILE A 34 -3.17 10.33 -8.87
N HIS A 35 -3.88 10.59 -7.79
CA HIS A 35 -4.60 11.83 -7.62
C HIS A 35 -3.64 12.96 -7.20
N ASP A 36 -3.58 14.02 -8.02
CA ASP A 36 -2.60 15.10 -7.84
C ASP A 36 -2.90 16.05 -6.66
N GLN A 37 -4.11 16.00 -6.08
CA GLN A 37 -4.50 16.88 -4.99
C GLN A 37 -4.49 16.17 -3.63
N PRO A 38 -3.68 16.61 -2.66
CA PRO A 38 -3.53 15.91 -1.37
C PRO A 38 -4.78 15.86 -0.47
N ARG A 39 -5.81 16.65 -0.76
CA ARG A 39 -7.00 16.80 0.11
C ARG A 39 -8.28 16.12 -0.39
N ALA A 40 -8.31 15.61 -1.61
CA ALA A 40 -9.49 15.00 -2.23
C ALA A 40 -9.49 13.46 -2.16
N HIS A 41 -8.93 12.88 -1.11
CA HIS A 41 -8.64 11.44 -1.02
C HIS A 41 -9.85 10.51 -1.16
N VAL A 42 -11.02 10.98 -0.78
CA VAL A 42 -12.19 10.12 -0.54
C VAL A 42 -13.04 9.95 -1.78
N GLU A 43 -13.24 11.04 -2.51
CA GLU A 43 -14.16 11.08 -3.65
C GLU A 43 -13.47 10.68 -4.97
N SER A 44 -12.15 10.53 -4.96
CA SER A 44 -11.36 10.35 -6.19
C SER A 44 -11.14 8.90 -6.63
N ILE A 45 -11.24 7.90 -5.72
CA ILE A 45 -10.90 6.49 -6.06
C ILE A 45 -11.81 5.94 -7.16
N ALA A 46 -13.11 6.07 -7.04
CA ALA A 46 -14.04 5.54 -8.04
C ALA A 46 -13.92 6.26 -9.42
N PRO A 47 -13.82 7.59 -9.49
CA PRO A 47 -13.47 8.30 -10.72
C PRO A 47 -12.14 7.86 -11.34
N LEU A 48 -11.09 7.65 -10.53
CA LEU A 48 -9.79 7.17 -11.02
C LEU A 48 -9.90 5.76 -11.60
N ILE A 49 -10.63 4.85 -10.96
CA ILE A 49 -10.90 3.50 -11.49
C ILE A 49 -11.60 3.59 -12.83
N SER A 50 -12.69 4.36 -12.91
CA SER A 50 -13.46 4.53 -14.15
C SER A 50 -12.63 5.13 -15.28
N ARG A 51 -11.77 6.10 -14.95
CA ARG A 51 -10.83 6.70 -15.90
C ARG A 51 -9.79 5.68 -16.37
N LEU A 52 -9.14 4.96 -15.44
CA LEU A 52 -8.13 3.96 -15.76
C LEU A 52 -8.66 2.87 -16.68
N LEU A 53 -9.81 2.29 -16.36
CA LEU A 53 -10.43 1.24 -17.17
C LEU A 53 -10.79 1.75 -18.57
N ARG A 54 -11.36 2.94 -18.68
CA ARG A 54 -11.70 3.56 -19.97
C ARG A 54 -10.46 3.82 -20.83
N GLU A 55 -9.36 4.36 -20.25
CA GLU A 55 -8.10 4.60 -20.95
C GLU A 55 -7.48 3.29 -21.46
N GLU A 56 -7.71 2.18 -20.77
CA GLU A 56 -7.20 0.85 -21.13
C GLU A 56 -8.20 0.02 -21.97
N GLY A 57 -9.35 0.59 -22.33
CA GLY A 57 -10.37 -0.09 -23.15
C GLY A 57 -11.02 -1.28 -22.46
N LEU A 58 -11.11 -1.28 -21.12
CA LEU A 58 -11.67 -2.36 -20.32
C LEU A 58 -13.00 -1.98 -19.71
N ALA A 59 -13.93 -2.94 -19.68
CA ALA A 59 -15.11 -2.88 -18.84
C ALA A 59 -14.79 -3.37 -17.42
N PRO A 60 -15.51 -2.93 -16.38
CA PRO A 60 -15.30 -3.45 -15.02
C PRO A 60 -15.36 -4.99 -14.91
N GLY A 61 -16.23 -5.63 -15.72
CA GLY A 61 -16.37 -7.09 -15.77
C GLY A 61 -15.16 -7.85 -16.29
N ASP A 62 -14.23 -7.18 -16.99
CA ASP A 62 -12.98 -7.78 -17.50
C ASP A 62 -11.95 -7.99 -16.39
N LEU A 63 -12.13 -7.36 -15.23
CA LEU A 63 -11.25 -7.54 -14.09
C LEU A 63 -11.32 -8.98 -13.57
N ALA A 64 -10.17 -9.61 -13.41
CA ALA A 64 -10.05 -10.93 -12.81
C ALA A 64 -10.06 -10.88 -11.27
N ALA A 65 -9.51 -9.80 -10.70
CA ALA A 65 -9.43 -9.59 -9.26
C ALA A 65 -9.22 -8.11 -8.92
N ILE A 66 -9.46 -7.76 -7.66
CA ILE A 66 -9.14 -6.45 -7.08
C ILE A 66 -8.12 -6.64 -5.96
N ALA A 67 -7.03 -5.90 -5.98
CA ALA A 67 -6.06 -5.84 -4.91
C ALA A 67 -6.18 -4.49 -4.19
N VAL A 68 -6.05 -4.48 -2.86
CA VAL A 68 -6.16 -3.26 -2.07
C VAL A 68 -5.08 -3.20 -0.99
N GLY A 69 -4.47 -2.02 -0.84
CA GLY A 69 -3.61 -1.72 0.29
C GLY A 69 -4.43 -1.74 1.58
N ARG A 70 -4.09 -2.65 2.49
CA ARG A 70 -4.77 -2.76 3.79
C ARG A 70 -4.13 -1.91 4.88
N GLY A 71 -3.23 -1.01 4.49
CA GLY A 71 -2.49 -0.13 5.38
C GLY A 71 -1.10 -0.67 5.74
N PRO A 72 -0.44 0.01 6.70
CA PRO A 72 -0.95 1.14 7.47
C PRO A 72 -1.11 2.41 6.63
N ALA A 73 -2.15 3.18 6.89
CA ALA A 73 -2.49 4.40 6.17
C ALA A 73 -3.36 5.32 7.05
N PRO A 74 -3.60 6.58 6.64
CA PRO A 74 -4.58 7.45 7.31
C PRO A 74 -5.96 6.78 7.35
N TYR A 75 -6.59 6.81 8.53
CA TYR A 75 -7.79 6.04 8.87
C TYR A 75 -8.95 6.16 7.86
N THR A 76 -9.29 7.38 7.46
CA THR A 76 -10.41 7.62 6.53
C THR A 76 -10.08 7.07 5.14
N GLY A 77 -8.91 7.39 4.59
CA GLY A 77 -8.49 6.92 3.27
C GLY A 77 -8.44 5.40 3.17
N LEU A 78 -7.88 4.75 4.19
CA LEU A 78 -7.81 3.30 4.26
C LEU A 78 -9.19 2.64 4.21
N ARG A 79 -10.14 3.15 5.00
CA ARG A 79 -11.51 2.61 5.02
C ARG A 79 -12.21 2.74 3.69
N ILE A 80 -12.02 3.87 3.02
CA ILE A 80 -12.66 4.10 1.72
C ILE A 80 -12.06 3.20 0.66
N ALA A 81 -10.73 3.07 0.61
CA ALA A 81 -10.07 2.15 -0.31
C ALA A 81 -10.58 0.72 -0.12
N LEU A 82 -10.62 0.25 1.13
CA LEU A 82 -11.13 -1.09 1.47
C LEU A 82 -12.62 -1.27 1.11
N ALA A 83 -13.47 -0.29 1.46
CA ALA A 83 -14.89 -0.34 1.15
C ALA A 83 -15.14 -0.32 -0.37
N THR A 84 -14.40 0.51 -1.11
CA THR A 84 -14.48 0.57 -2.58
C THR A 84 -14.07 -0.77 -3.20
N ALA A 85 -12.94 -1.34 -2.75
CA ALA A 85 -12.46 -2.62 -3.27
C ALA A 85 -13.45 -3.76 -2.98
N GLN A 86 -13.96 -3.85 -1.76
CA GLN A 86 -14.92 -4.88 -1.35
C GLN A 86 -16.28 -4.72 -2.07
N GLY A 87 -16.78 -3.48 -2.17
CA GLY A 87 -18.01 -3.20 -2.91
C GLY A 87 -17.89 -3.55 -4.38
N LEU A 88 -16.77 -3.20 -5.02
CA LEU A 88 -16.50 -3.55 -6.41
C LEU A 88 -16.38 -5.07 -6.57
N GLY A 89 -15.65 -5.74 -5.70
CA GLY A 89 -15.48 -7.19 -5.71
C GLY A 89 -16.82 -7.92 -5.57
N LEU A 90 -17.68 -7.46 -4.67
CA LEU A 90 -19.05 -7.99 -4.50
C LEU A 90 -19.90 -7.79 -5.76
N ALA A 91 -19.90 -6.58 -6.31
CA ALA A 91 -20.70 -6.24 -7.50
C ALA A 91 -20.28 -7.03 -8.75
N LEU A 92 -18.99 -7.35 -8.86
CA LEU A 92 -18.44 -8.07 -10.02
C LEU A 92 -18.30 -9.59 -9.79
N GLY A 93 -18.55 -10.09 -8.59
CA GLY A 93 -18.28 -11.48 -8.25
C GLY A 93 -16.79 -11.83 -8.35
N ARG A 94 -15.89 -10.89 -8.03
CA ARG A 94 -14.43 -11.05 -8.13
C ARG A 94 -13.77 -11.08 -6.75
N PRO A 95 -12.68 -11.85 -6.60
CA PRO A 95 -11.95 -11.88 -5.33
C PRO A 95 -11.31 -10.53 -5.04
N VAL A 96 -11.25 -10.18 -3.75
CA VAL A 96 -10.55 -9.00 -3.24
C VAL A 96 -9.38 -9.44 -2.38
N TRP A 97 -8.19 -8.95 -2.68
CA TRP A 97 -6.93 -9.32 -2.07
C TRP A 97 -6.31 -8.15 -1.32
N GLY A 98 -6.11 -8.31 -0.01
CA GLY A 98 -5.47 -7.32 0.84
C GLY A 98 -3.96 -7.53 0.94
N VAL A 99 -3.17 -6.47 0.72
CA VAL A 99 -1.71 -6.48 0.87
C VAL A 99 -1.28 -5.30 1.74
N SER A 100 -0.27 -5.49 2.59
CA SER A 100 0.30 -4.37 3.35
C SER A 100 0.99 -3.38 2.42
N ASP A 101 0.71 -2.09 2.57
CA ASP A 101 1.37 -1.04 1.79
C ASP A 101 2.88 -0.98 2.06
N LEU A 102 3.33 -1.36 3.26
CA LEU A 102 4.74 -1.47 3.61
C LEU A 102 5.42 -2.64 2.86
N ASP A 103 4.73 -3.75 2.63
CA ASP A 103 5.25 -4.86 1.85
C ASP A 103 5.46 -4.44 0.39
N VAL A 104 4.53 -3.67 -0.17
CA VAL A 104 4.64 -3.14 -1.54
C VAL A 104 5.83 -2.20 -1.67
N LEU A 105 6.02 -1.29 -0.71
CA LEU A 105 7.18 -0.38 -0.69
C LEU A 105 8.51 -1.14 -0.65
N ALA A 106 8.61 -2.14 0.22
CA ALA A 106 9.82 -2.93 0.35
C ALA A 106 10.11 -3.75 -0.92
N ALA A 107 9.07 -4.35 -1.53
CA ALA A 107 9.18 -5.10 -2.78
C ALA A 107 9.59 -4.20 -3.95
N ASP A 108 9.02 -2.98 -4.04
CA ASP A 108 9.38 -2.03 -5.09
C ASP A 108 10.84 -1.55 -4.95
N ALA A 109 11.27 -1.28 -3.72
CA ALA A 109 12.67 -0.93 -3.44
C ALA A 109 13.62 -2.07 -3.84
N ALA A 110 13.34 -3.29 -3.42
CA ALA A 110 14.17 -4.45 -3.76
C ALA A 110 14.31 -4.62 -5.27
N ARG A 111 13.22 -4.43 -6.01
CA ARG A 111 13.17 -4.53 -7.46
C ARG A 111 13.91 -3.40 -8.17
N ARG A 112 13.57 -2.13 -7.85
CA ARG A 112 14.12 -0.95 -8.53
C ARG A 112 15.61 -0.79 -8.27
N LEU A 113 16.03 -1.01 -7.04
CA LEU A 113 17.42 -0.88 -6.63
C LEU A 113 18.24 -2.16 -6.87
N ARG A 114 17.60 -3.22 -7.40
CA ARG A 114 18.24 -4.53 -7.68
C ARG A 114 19.00 -5.08 -6.47
N LEU A 115 18.36 -5.02 -5.31
CA LEU A 115 19.01 -5.37 -4.05
C LEU A 115 19.39 -6.85 -4.01
N ALA A 116 20.59 -7.13 -3.51
CA ALA A 116 21.07 -8.50 -3.33
C ALA A 116 20.40 -9.19 -2.13
N ALA A 117 20.47 -10.52 -2.09
CA ALA A 117 20.04 -11.29 -0.93
C ALA A 117 20.84 -10.86 0.33
N GLY A 118 20.17 -10.87 1.47
CA GLY A 118 20.72 -10.43 2.75
C GLY A 118 20.59 -8.93 3.04
N VAL A 119 20.33 -8.09 2.04
CA VAL A 119 20.15 -6.65 2.23
C VAL A 119 18.89 -6.37 3.07
N SER A 120 19.01 -5.50 4.06
CA SER A 120 17.87 -5.06 4.88
C SER A 120 17.22 -3.80 4.31
N VAL A 121 15.90 -3.80 4.26
CA VAL A 121 15.07 -2.69 3.77
C VAL A 121 14.12 -2.25 4.88
N LEU A 122 14.14 -0.97 5.20
CA LEU A 122 13.12 -0.32 6.03
C LEU A 122 12.13 0.40 5.11
N ALA A 123 10.88 -0.03 5.13
CA ALA A 123 9.76 0.69 4.52
C ALA A 123 9.08 1.56 5.58
N ALA A 124 8.90 2.86 5.30
CA ALA A 124 8.25 3.78 6.23
C ALA A 124 7.29 4.74 5.54
N LEU A 125 6.10 4.90 6.11
CA LEU A 125 5.05 5.83 5.70
C LEU A 125 4.83 6.89 6.78
N ASP A 126 4.44 8.10 6.38
CA ASP A 126 4.12 9.19 7.33
C ASP A 126 2.87 8.84 8.16
N ALA A 127 3.04 8.64 9.45
CA ALA A 127 1.95 8.40 10.38
C ALA A 127 1.38 9.69 10.98
N LYS A 128 1.82 10.88 10.51
CA LYS A 128 1.57 12.19 11.13
C LYS A 128 2.11 12.27 12.56
N ARG A 129 1.95 13.42 13.22
CA ARG A 129 2.34 13.64 14.63
C ARG A 129 3.81 13.32 14.95
N ARG A 130 4.70 13.52 13.99
CA ARG A 130 6.14 13.22 14.09
C ARG A 130 6.43 11.73 14.30
N GLU A 131 5.59 10.85 13.74
CA GLU A 131 5.76 9.40 13.77
C GLU A 131 5.71 8.82 12.36
N VAL A 132 6.22 7.62 12.22
CA VAL A 132 6.16 6.81 11.00
C VAL A 132 5.53 5.45 11.26
N TYR A 133 4.76 4.96 10.30
CA TYR A 133 4.44 3.56 10.19
C TYR A 133 5.62 2.88 9.52
N TRP A 134 6.13 1.80 10.06
CA TRP A 134 7.32 1.16 9.53
C TRP A 134 7.29 -0.36 9.65
N ALA A 135 8.04 -1.02 8.77
CA ALA A 135 8.41 -2.41 8.89
C ALA A 135 9.80 -2.63 8.28
N ARG A 136 10.56 -3.56 8.84
CA ARG A 136 11.89 -3.93 8.38
C ARG A 136 11.86 -5.30 7.73
N TYR A 137 12.51 -5.42 6.59
CA TYR A 137 12.54 -6.62 5.76
C TYR A 137 13.99 -7.02 5.47
N ARG A 138 14.18 -8.28 5.13
CA ARG A 138 15.39 -8.79 4.50
C ARG A 138 15.03 -9.30 3.11
N VAL A 139 15.87 -9.03 2.14
CA VAL A 139 15.78 -9.60 0.80
C VAL A 139 16.29 -11.04 0.88
N ASP A 140 15.45 -12.03 0.61
CA ASP A 140 15.83 -13.44 0.59
C ASP A 140 16.03 -13.93 -0.84
N SER A 141 15.16 -13.51 -1.74
CA SER A 141 15.21 -13.92 -3.15
C SER A 141 15.01 -12.73 -4.09
N PRO A 142 16.08 -12.10 -4.57
CA PRO A 142 16.01 -10.96 -5.49
C PRO A 142 15.26 -11.24 -6.81
N ALA A 143 15.20 -12.50 -7.21
CA ALA A 143 14.52 -12.93 -8.44
C ALA A 143 12.99 -12.97 -8.31
N ARG A 144 12.45 -12.90 -7.10
CA ARG A 144 11.02 -13.03 -6.83
C ARG A 144 10.44 -11.68 -6.40
N LEU A 145 9.23 -11.38 -6.82
CA LEU A 145 8.52 -10.17 -6.40
C LEU A 145 8.23 -10.20 -4.89
N ASP A 146 7.74 -11.32 -4.37
CA ASP A 146 7.51 -11.56 -2.93
C ASP A 146 8.71 -12.32 -2.31
N GLY A 147 9.92 -11.86 -2.61
CA GLY A 147 11.17 -12.47 -2.14
C GLY A 147 11.73 -11.83 -0.88
N LEU A 148 10.85 -11.38 0.02
CA LEU A 148 11.20 -10.66 1.25
C LEU A 148 10.69 -11.38 2.49
N THR A 149 11.50 -11.43 3.53
CA THR A 149 11.04 -11.81 4.88
C THR A 149 10.92 -10.54 5.73
N ARG A 150 9.75 -10.33 6.34
CA ARG A 150 9.58 -9.28 7.33
C ARG A 150 10.30 -9.68 8.62
N LEU A 151 11.23 -8.85 9.06
CA LEU A 151 12.01 -9.07 10.29
C LEU A 151 11.35 -8.44 11.50
N GLU A 152 10.78 -7.23 11.33
CA GLU A 152 10.18 -6.45 12.41
C GLU A 152 9.00 -5.61 11.91
N GLY A 153 8.07 -5.30 12.79
CA GLY A 153 6.87 -4.55 12.48
C GLY A 153 5.75 -5.43 11.89
N PRO A 154 4.66 -4.85 11.33
CA PRO A 154 4.48 -3.41 11.20
C PRO A 154 4.24 -2.71 12.54
N ALA A 155 4.81 -1.53 12.72
CA ALA A 155 4.70 -0.75 13.94
C ALA A 155 4.55 0.76 13.63
N VAL A 156 4.25 1.54 14.67
CA VAL A 156 4.22 3.00 14.63
C VAL A 156 5.13 3.54 15.73
N GLY A 157 5.88 4.60 15.44
CA GLY A 157 6.76 5.23 16.42
C GLY A 157 7.52 6.41 15.86
N ALA A 158 8.29 7.07 16.75
CA ALA A 158 9.15 8.17 16.35
C ALA A 158 10.26 7.68 15.42
N PRO A 159 10.62 8.44 14.37
CA PRO A 159 11.68 8.07 13.42
C PRO A 159 13.00 7.68 14.07
N ALA A 160 13.39 8.37 15.14
CA ALA A 160 14.65 8.12 15.87
C ALA A 160 14.69 6.76 16.59
N LEU A 161 13.53 6.12 16.82
CA LEU A 161 13.43 4.81 17.50
C LEU A 161 13.27 3.64 16.52
N VAL A 162 13.24 3.92 15.23
CA VAL A 162 13.09 2.90 14.20
C VAL A 162 14.41 2.15 14.01
N PRO A 163 14.40 0.80 13.92
CA PRO A 163 15.61 0.02 13.73
C PRO A 163 16.40 0.42 12.48
N PRO A 164 17.74 0.34 12.52
CA PRO A 164 18.57 0.63 11.35
C PRO A 164 18.35 -0.41 10.25
N ALA A 165 18.51 0.03 8.99
CA ALA A 165 18.50 -0.82 7.82
C ALA A 165 19.48 -0.29 6.77
N SER A 166 19.94 -1.17 5.87
CA SER A 166 20.87 -0.81 4.79
C SER A 166 20.23 0.16 3.80
N ILE A 167 18.95 -0.04 3.53
CA ILE A 167 18.14 0.79 2.61
C ILE A 167 16.89 1.26 3.37
N ARG A 168 16.50 2.50 3.14
CA ARG A 168 15.29 3.10 3.74
C ARG A 168 14.47 3.76 2.66
N VAL A 169 13.15 3.48 2.62
CA VAL A 169 12.26 3.93 1.54
C VAL A 169 10.91 4.36 2.06
N GLY A 170 10.24 5.21 1.28
CA GLY A 170 8.88 5.66 1.48
C GLY A 170 8.75 7.07 2.05
N GLY A 171 7.56 7.65 1.91
CA GLY A 171 7.28 9.05 2.25
C GLY A 171 7.50 9.41 3.73
N GLY A 172 7.54 8.42 4.63
CA GLY A 172 7.94 8.63 6.02
C GLY A 172 9.42 8.95 6.15
N VAL A 173 10.26 8.32 5.36
CA VAL A 173 11.70 8.56 5.34
C VAL A 173 12.01 9.93 4.77
N GLU A 174 11.37 10.31 3.66
CA GLU A 174 11.55 11.62 3.04
C GLU A 174 11.12 12.76 3.96
N ARG A 175 9.99 12.58 4.62
CA ARG A 175 9.45 13.61 5.52
C ARG A 175 10.34 13.90 6.73
N TYR A 176 11.10 12.90 7.18
CA TYR A 176 11.98 12.99 8.36
C TYR A 176 13.43 12.67 7.99
N ALA A 177 13.89 13.17 6.84
CA ALA A 177 15.21 12.90 6.30
C ALA A 177 16.36 13.33 7.21
N ASP A 178 16.13 14.30 8.08
CA ASP A 178 17.06 14.74 9.12
C ASP A 178 17.27 13.70 10.24
N GLN A 179 16.29 12.81 10.46
CA GLN A 179 16.32 11.76 11.48
C GLN A 179 16.71 10.39 10.91
N PHE A 180 16.52 10.22 9.62
CA PHE A 180 17.01 9.05 8.89
C PHE A 180 18.32 9.41 8.20
N ALA A 181 19.44 8.73 8.54
CA ALA A 181 20.71 8.93 7.84
C ALA A 181 20.52 8.85 6.30
N PRO A 182 21.41 9.52 5.50
CA PRO A 182 21.23 9.69 4.06
C PRO A 182 20.86 8.40 3.35
N ILE A 183 19.86 8.51 2.48
CA ILE A 183 19.31 7.39 1.71
C ILE A 183 19.93 7.44 0.32
N ALA A 184 20.34 6.27 -0.15
CA ALA A 184 20.56 6.09 -1.57
C ALA A 184 19.18 5.71 -2.20
N GLY A 185 18.60 6.57 -3.01
CA GLY A 185 17.43 6.18 -3.80
C GLY A 185 16.44 7.31 -4.08
N GLU A 186 15.65 7.10 -5.11
CA GLU A 186 14.51 7.92 -5.48
C GLU A 186 13.37 7.79 -4.47
N SER A 187 12.51 8.81 -4.41
CA SER A 187 11.22 8.76 -3.75
C SER A 187 10.43 7.54 -4.22
N ILE A 188 10.18 6.60 -3.31
CA ILE A 188 9.38 5.40 -3.60
C ILE A 188 8.05 5.52 -2.86
N GLY A 189 6.99 5.78 -3.61
CA GLY A 189 5.60 5.68 -3.14
C GLY A 189 5.04 4.27 -3.31
N VAL A 190 3.87 4.01 -2.72
CA VAL A 190 3.17 2.74 -2.95
C VAL A 190 2.66 2.69 -4.38
N ASP A 191 3.21 1.80 -5.19
CA ASP A 191 2.79 1.58 -6.58
C ASP A 191 1.56 0.65 -6.60
N PRO A 192 0.37 1.12 -7.02
CA PRO A 192 -0.83 0.31 -7.01
C PRO A 192 -0.84 -0.82 -8.04
N ALA A 193 -0.09 -0.71 -9.13
CA ALA A 193 0.03 -1.81 -10.09
C ALA A 193 0.95 -2.91 -9.56
N LEU A 194 2.04 -2.53 -8.88
CA LEU A 194 2.89 -3.48 -8.18
C LEU A 194 2.14 -4.18 -7.03
N LEU A 195 1.28 -3.45 -6.32
CA LEU A 195 0.38 -4.02 -5.33
C LEU A 195 -0.49 -5.12 -5.95
N ALA A 196 -1.07 -4.87 -7.14
CA ALA A 196 -1.85 -5.87 -7.87
C ALA A 196 -1.02 -7.12 -8.24
N ARG A 197 0.20 -6.94 -8.72
CA ARG A 197 1.11 -8.06 -9.04
C ARG A 197 1.50 -8.85 -7.80
N LEU A 198 1.84 -8.18 -6.71
CA LEU A 198 2.23 -8.83 -5.46
C LEU A 198 1.06 -9.62 -4.86
N ALA A 199 -0.16 -9.07 -4.94
CA ALA A 199 -1.38 -9.76 -4.52
C ALA A 199 -1.62 -11.02 -5.36
N ALA A 200 -1.46 -10.94 -6.68
CA ALA A 200 -1.62 -12.09 -7.56
C ALA A 200 -0.57 -13.19 -7.31
N ASP A 201 0.70 -12.82 -7.10
CA ASP A 201 1.75 -13.79 -6.73
C ASP A 201 1.42 -14.52 -5.43
N ARG A 202 0.95 -13.76 -4.43
CA ARG A 202 0.52 -14.33 -3.14
C ARG A 202 -0.72 -15.20 -3.27
N ALA A 203 -1.69 -14.81 -4.10
CA ALA A 203 -2.89 -15.61 -4.38
C ALA A 203 -2.55 -16.95 -5.02
N ALA A 204 -1.67 -16.95 -6.02
CA ALA A 204 -1.21 -18.17 -6.67
C ALA A 204 -0.50 -19.12 -5.70
N ARG A 205 0.13 -18.58 -4.66
CA ARG A 205 0.81 -19.33 -3.59
C ARG A 205 -0.08 -19.63 -2.39
N ARG A 206 -1.34 -19.26 -2.43
CA ARG A 206 -2.33 -19.45 -1.34
C ARG A 206 -1.90 -18.82 -0.01
N LEU A 207 -1.22 -17.69 -0.05
CA LEU A 207 -0.85 -16.92 1.14
C LEU A 207 -2.04 -16.10 1.65
N ASP A 208 -1.94 -15.61 2.91
CA ASP A 208 -2.98 -14.75 3.49
C ASP A 208 -3.10 -13.43 2.73
N LEU A 209 -4.31 -13.15 2.26
CA LEU A 209 -4.71 -11.97 1.53
C LEU A 209 -5.92 -11.27 2.20
N SER A 210 -6.03 -11.44 3.51
CA SER A 210 -7.09 -10.81 4.31
C SER A 210 -7.15 -9.30 4.05
N CYS A 211 -8.37 -8.79 3.84
CA CYS A 211 -8.65 -7.36 3.73
C CYS A 211 -8.88 -6.68 5.09
N GLN A 212 -8.53 -7.34 6.21
CA GLN A 212 -8.60 -6.69 7.51
C GLN A 212 -7.62 -5.52 7.58
N PRO A 213 -8.07 -4.31 7.95
CA PRO A 213 -7.22 -3.13 7.99
C PRO A 213 -6.13 -3.25 9.06
N LEU A 214 -4.92 -2.79 8.74
CA LEU A 214 -3.80 -2.70 9.67
C LEU A 214 -3.89 -1.39 10.46
N TYR A 215 -4.69 -1.36 11.51
CA TYR A 215 -4.77 -0.22 12.43
C TYR A 215 -3.65 -0.31 13.47
N LEU A 216 -2.53 0.36 13.21
CA LEU A 216 -1.38 0.41 14.13
C LEU A 216 -1.53 1.49 15.21
N ARG A 217 -2.50 2.38 15.05
CA ARG A 217 -2.86 3.40 16.04
C ARG A 217 -4.34 3.28 16.40
N ARG A 218 -4.65 3.44 17.69
CA ARG A 218 -6.04 3.56 18.12
C ARG A 218 -6.63 4.88 17.59
N PRO A 219 -7.90 4.90 17.19
CA PRO A 219 -8.57 6.16 16.86
C PRO A 219 -8.50 7.12 18.07
N ASP A 220 -8.18 8.39 17.79
CA ASP A 220 -8.25 9.43 18.82
C ASP A 220 -9.73 9.78 19.05
N VAL A 221 -10.39 9.04 19.89
CA VAL A 221 -11.72 9.38 20.37
C VAL A 221 -11.52 10.28 21.59
N ALA A 222 -11.73 11.59 21.44
CA ALA A 222 -11.88 12.46 22.60
C ALA A 222 -13.04 11.94 23.45
N ALA A 223 -12.81 11.75 24.74
CA ALA A 223 -13.90 11.43 25.66
C ALA A 223 -15.01 12.48 25.48
N PRO A 224 -16.29 12.08 25.40
CA PRO A 224 -17.38 13.06 25.28
C PRO A 224 -17.24 14.09 26.41
N ALA A 225 -17.20 15.38 26.05
CA ALA A 225 -17.26 16.43 27.07
C ALA A 225 -18.50 16.18 27.92
N ALA A 226 -18.34 16.22 29.24
CA ALA A 226 -19.46 16.03 30.17
C ALA A 226 -20.61 16.95 29.73
N ARG A 227 -21.77 16.36 29.45
CA ARG A 227 -22.97 17.10 29.10
C ARG A 227 -23.19 18.15 30.20
N LYS A 228 -23.14 19.44 29.85
CA LYS A 228 -23.63 20.48 30.73
C LYS A 228 -25.07 20.13 31.13
N ARG A 229 -25.30 19.83 32.40
CA ARG A 229 -26.67 19.70 32.92
C ARG A 229 -27.37 21.03 32.63
N ALA A 230 -28.47 20.99 31.90
CA ALA A 230 -29.36 22.12 31.82
C ALA A 230 -29.87 22.34 33.25
N THR A 231 -29.60 23.51 33.79
CA THR A 231 -30.20 23.95 35.05
C THR A 231 -31.68 24.23 34.77
N PRO A 232 -32.60 23.78 35.65
CA PRO A 232 -34.04 23.96 35.46
C PRO A 232 -34.45 25.44 35.46
#